data_c47efbacf7f50e904eb4f7cac271f13c
#
_entry.id   c47efbacf7f50e904eb4f7cac271f13c
#
_cell.length_a   1.000
_cell.length_b   1.000
_cell.length_c   1.000
_cell.angle_alpha   90.00
_cell.angle_beta   90.00
_cell.angle_gamma   90.00
#
_symmetry.space_group_name_H-M   'P 1'
#
loop_
_entity.id
_entity.type
_entity.pdbx_description
1 polymer ?
#
loop_
_entity_poly.entity_id
_entity_poly.type
_entity_poly.pdbx_seq_one_letter_code
_entity_poly.pdbx_strand_id
1 'polypeptide(L)'
;MDRQHRKAHIRAYREAARPMGVWRVYSSVSGHGVLGTSRDLPSMLNRQRAQLSGGAHPDRALQEEWDARGADAFVFEVLDTLEPRDDPGYDPTSDLEELGRMWRVRLGQA
;
A
#
# COMPACT_ATOMS: atom_id res chain seq x y z
N MET A 1 -27.63 0.69 24.81
CA MET A 1 -26.15 0.67 24.85
C MET A 1 -25.66 1.97 25.44
N ASP A 2 -24.86 1.91 26.50
CA ASP A 2 -24.37 3.12 27.12
C ASP A 2 -23.24 3.76 26.31
N ARG A 3 -22.87 4.98 26.68
CA ARG A 3 -21.90 5.80 25.96
C ARG A 3 -20.49 5.17 25.89
N GLN A 4 -20.06 4.54 26.97
CA GLN A 4 -18.74 3.90 27.01
C GLN A 4 -18.68 2.67 26.14
N HIS A 5 -19.73 1.88 26.13
CA HIS A 5 -19.82 0.68 25.31
C HIS A 5 -19.76 1.04 23.83
N ARG A 6 -20.43 2.11 23.46
CA ARG A 6 -20.45 2.63 22.09
C ARG A 6 -19.05 3.11 21.65
N LYS A 7 -18.34 3.82 22.55
CA LYS A 7 -16.97 4.27 22.28
C LYS A 7 -16.01 3.09 22.11
N ALA A 8 -16.11 2.09 22.96
CA ALA A 8 -15.27 0.90 22.89
C ALA A 8 -15.49 0.15 21.56
N HIS A 9 -16.73 0.04 21.13
CA HIS A 9 -17.07 -0.62 19.88
C HIS A 9 -16.49 0.11 18.66
N ILE A 10 -16.61 1.44 18.62
CA ILE A 10 -16.06 2.26 17.54
C ILE A 10 -14.53 2.15 17.50
N ARG A 11 -13.89 2.19 18.65
CA ARG A 11 -12.43 2.05 18.75
C ARG A 11 -11.98 0.68 18.23
N ALA A 12 -12.64 -0.39 18.68
CA ALA A 12 -12.29 -1.74 18.24
C ALA A 12 -12.44 -1.90 16.73
N TYR A 13 -13.48 -1.31 16.16
CA TYR A 13 -13.69 -1.33 14.71
C TYR A 13 -12.56 -0.61 13.97
N ARG A 14 -12.17 0.58 14.44
CA ARG A 14 -11.11 1.35 13.81
C ARG A 14 -9.75 0.66 13.94
N GLU A 15 -9.47 0.07 15.10
CA GLU A 15 -8.22 -0.68 15.32
C GLU A 15 -8.15 -1.93 14.46
N ALA A 16 -9.30 -2.55 14.19
CA ALA A 16 -9.39 -3.73 13.33
C ALA A 16 -9.34 -3.37 11.85
N ALA A 17 -9.66 -2.13 11.49
CA ALA A 17 -9.65 -1.69 10.10
C ALA A 17 -8.21 -1.65 9.56
N ARG A 18 -8.00 -2.29 8.40
CA ARG A 18 -6.69 -2.27 7.75
C ARG A 18 -6.48 -0.91 7.10
N PRO A 19 -5.28 -0.32 7.21
CA PRO A 19 -5.01 0.94 6.52
C PRO A 19 -5.04 0.73 5.01
N MET A 20 -5.67 1.66 4.33
CA MET A 20 -5.76 1.65 2.87
C MET A 20 -5.14 2.92 2.29
N GLY A 21 -4.65 2.83 1.07
CA GLY A 21 -4.01 3.97 0.44
C GLY A 21 -3.10 3.56 -0.70
N VAL A 22 -1.99 4.29 -0.84
CA VAL A 22 -1.03 4.15 -1.92
C VAL A 22 0.29 3.64 -1.37
N TRP A 23 0.84 2.63 -2.02
CA TRP A 23 2.13 2.03 -1.64
C TRP A 23 3.12 2.14 -2.80
N ARG A 24 4.41 2.02 -2.48
CA ARG A 24 5.48 2.00 -3.47
C ARG A 24 6.58 1.06 -3.02
N VAL A 25 7.15 0.33 -3.97
CA VAL A 25 8.36 -0.48 -3.78
C VAL A 25 9.34 -0.09 -4.87
N TYR A 26 10.56 0.28 -4.50
CA TYR A 26 11.53 0.72 -5.50
C TYR A 26 12.96 0.44 -5.08
N SER A 27 13.84 0.39 -6.08
CA SER A 27 15.28 0.31 -5.86
C SER A 27 15.83 1.70 -5.54
N SER A 28 16.53 1.83 -4.42
CA SER A 28 17.17 3.10 -4.04
C SER A 28 18.36 3.44 -4.95
N VAL A 29 18.85 2.48 -5.72
CA VAL A 29 19.98 2.66 -6.61
C VAL A 29 19.54 3.19 -7.97
N SER A 30 18.58 2.52 -8.62
CA SER A 30 18.11 2.91 -9.95
C SER A 30 16.90 3.85 -9.91
N GLY A 31 16.13 3.83 -8.82
CA GLY A 31 14.87 4.53 -8.73
C GLY A 31 13.71 3.79 -9.37
N HIS A 32 13.97 2.68 -10.07
CA HIS A 32 12.91 1.90 -10.68
C HIS A 32 12.03 1.26 -9.60
N GLY A 33 10.73 1.30 -9.79
CA GLY A 33 9.81 0.73 -8.82
C GLY A 33 8.41 0.54 -9.35
N VAL A 34 7.56 0.06 -8.46
CA VAL A 34 6.14 -0.14 -8.73
C VAL A 34 5.33 0.62 -7.69
N LEU A 35 4.18 1.11 -8.11
CA LEU A 35 3.27 1.89 -7.28
C LEU A 35 1.87 1.35 -7.49
N GLY A 36 1.11 1.27 -6.42
CA GLY A 36 -0.27 0.82 -6.52
C GLY A 36 -1.10 1.25 -5.33
N THR A 37 -2.34 0.83 -5.34
CA THR A 37 -3.27 1.09 -4.25
C THR A 37 -3.68 -0.23 -3.60
N SER A 38 -4.10 -0.16 -2.35
CA SER A 38 -4.55 -1.35 -1.64
C SER A 38 -5.53 -0.96 -0.53
N ARG A 39 -6.47 -1.86 -0.29
CA ARG A 39 -7.37 -1.75 0.87
C ARG A 39 -6.73 -2.34 2.12
N ASP A 40 -5.56 -2.96 1.98
CA ASP A 40 -4.79 -3.53 3.08
C ASP A 40 -3.30 -3.35 2.77
N LEU A 41 -2.76 -2.20 3.17
CA LEU A 41 -1.38 -1.83 2.87
C LEU A 41 -0.37 -2.81 3.47
N PRO A 42 -0.47 -3.24 4.74
CA PRO A 42 0.49 -4.20 5.27
C PRO A 42 0.53 -5.51 4.49
N SER A 43 -0.63 -6.05 4.13
CA SER A 43 -0.69 -7.29 3.35
C SER A 43 -0.10 -7.13 1.96
N MET A 44 -0.36 -5.98 1.33
CA MET A 44 0.18 -5.71 0.00
C MET A 44 1.71 -5.59 0.02
N LEU A 45 2.27 -4.88 0.99
CA LEU A 45 3.71 -4.74 1.10
C LEU A 45 4.39 -6.08 1.41
N ASN A 46 3.76 -6.90 2.26
CA ASN A 46 4.24 -8.26 2.53
C ASN A 46 4.22 -9.12 1.27
N ARG A 47 3.17 -8.97 0.47
CA ARG A 47 3.04 -9.70 -0.81
C ARG A 47 4.15 -9.31 -1.77
N GLN A 48 4.45 -8.02 -1.89
CA GLN A 48 5.54 -7.53 -2.74
C GLN A 48 6.87 -8.13 -2.32
N ARG A 49 7.14 -8.09 -1.02
CA ARG A 49 8.37 -8.67 -0.46
C ARG A 49 8.46 -10.18 -0.71
N ALA A 50 7.36 -10.89 -0.51
CA ALA A 50 7.32 -12.34 -0.73
C ALA A 50 7.57 -12.69 -2.20
N GLN A 51 6.99 -11.93 -3.12
CA GLN A 51 7.20 -12.16 -4.55
C GLN A 51 8.65 -11.92 -4.96
N LEU A 52 9.27 -10.85 -4.47
CA LEU A 52 10.67 -10.55 -4.75
C LEU A 52 11.59 -11.60 -4.14
N SER A 53 11.37 -11.97 -2.89
CA SER A 53 12.16 -12.99 -2.20
C SER A 53 12.04 -14.37 -2.85
N GLY A 54 10.87 -14.66 -3.42
CA GLY A 54 10.59 -15.93 -4.09
C GLY A 54 10.98 -15.96 -5.56
N GLY A 55 11.47 -14.86 -6.12
CA GLY A 55 11.86 -14.79 -7.53
C GLY A 55 10.70 -14.74 -8.52
N ALA A 56 9.50 -14.35 -8.05
CA ALA A 56 8.27 -14.41 -8.85
C ALA A 56 7.57 -13.08 -9.00
N HIS A 57 8.27 -11.96 -8.83
CA HIS A 57 7.65 -10.67 -8.98
C HIS A 57 7.26 -10.40 -10.44
N PRO A 58 6.04 -9.87 -10.70
CA PRO A 58 5.58 -9.66 -12.07
C PRO A 58 6.36 -8.57 -12.83
N ASP A 59 6.96 -7.61 -12.12
CA ASP A 59 7.86 -6.65 -12.75
C ASP A 59 9.26 -7.27 -12.84
N ARG A 60 9.63 -7.71 -14.03
CA ARG A 60 10.90 -8.41 -14.24
C ARG A 60 12.12 -7.55 -13.95
N ALA A 61 12.07 -6.28 -14.34
CA ALA A 61 13.20 -5.38 -14.10
C ALA A 61 13.43 -5.20 -12.60
N LEU A 62 12.37 -5.08 -11.83
CA LEU A 62 12.45 -4.98 -10.38
C LEU A 62 13.00 -6.28 -9.77
N GLN A 63 12.54 -7.42 -10.26
CA GLN A 63 13.01 -8.73 -9.80
C GLN A 63 14.51 -8.91 -10.09
N GLU A 64 14.96 -8.54 -11.28
CA GLU A 64 16.36 -8.61 -11.66
C GLU A 64 17.25 -7.76 -10.75
N GLU A 65 16.79 -6.56 -10.41
CA GLU A 65 17.52 -5.71 -9.48
C GLU A 65 17.59 -6.30 -8.08
N TRP A 66 16.51 -6.90 -7.61
CA TRP A 66 16.49 -7.58 -6.32
C TRP A 66 17.51 -8.71 -6.30
N ASP A 67 17.52 -9.52 -7.35
CA ASP A 67 18.46 -10.66 -7.46
C ASP A 67 19.91 -10.19 -7.51
N ALA A 68 20.19 -9.07 -8.16
CA ALA A 68 21.53 -8.55 -8.32
C ALA A 68 22.02 -7.75 -7.11
N ARG A 69 21.14 -6.98 -6.45
CA ARG A 69 21.54 -6.01 -5.42
C ARG A 69 21.17 -6.41 -4.01
N GLY A 70 20.17 -7.27 -3.85
CA GLY A 70 19.70 -7.72 -2.54
C GLY A 70 18.68 -6.78 -1.92
N ALA A 71 18.08 -7.25 -0.83
CA ALA A 71 16.97 -6.57 -0.16
C ALA A 71 17.32 -5.18 0.38
N ASP A 72 18.56 -4.97 0.77
CA ASP A 72 18.99 -3.70 1.37
C ASP A 72 18.90 -2.51 0.41
N ALA A 73 18.87 -2.78 -0.89
CA ALA A 73 18.73 -1.73 -1.91
C ALA A 73 17.28 -1.32 -2.15
N PHE A 74 16.31 -1.95 -1.47
CA PHE A 74 14.89 -1.72 -1.76
C PHE A 74 14.18 -1.00 -0.63
N VAL A 75 13.25 -0.13 -1.02
CA VAL A 75 12.40 0.62 -0.09
C VAL A 75 10.96 0.18 -0.29
N PHE A 76 10.30 -0.16 0.81
CA PHE A 76 8.88 -0.51 0.85
C PHE A 76 8.20 0.58 1.67
N GLU A 77 7.33 1.37 1.04
CA GLU A 77 6.77 2.52 1.73
C GLU A 77 5.29 2.73 1.44
N VAL A 78 4.63 3.37 2.39
CA VAL A 78 3.27 3.89 2.23
C VAL A 78 3.41 5.35 1.86
N LEU A 79 2.90 5.74 0.69
CA LEU A 79 2.96 7.12 0.21
C LEU A 79 1.82 7.96 0.78
N ASP A 80 0.65 7.35 0.95
CA ASP A 80 -0.53 8.07 1.41
C ASP A 80 -1.56 7.09 1.94
N THR A 81 -2.41 7.56 2.82
CA THR A 81 -3.49 6.75 3.38
C THR A 81 -4.84 7.43 3.11
N LEU A 82 -5.86 6.62 2.95
CA LEU A 82 -7.23 7.07 2.81
C LEU A 82 -7.96 6.78 4.12
N GLU A 83 -8.55 7.82 4.71
CA GLU A 83 -9.27 7.66 5.97
C GLU A 83 -10.52 6.79 5.79
N PRO A 84 -10.71 5.79 6.66
CA PRO A 84 -11.92 4.99 6.61
C PRO A 84 -13.14 5.83 6.97
N ARG A 85 -14.28 5.55 6.32
CA ARG A 85 -15.55 6.21 6.58
C ARG A 85 -16.52 5.23 7.22
N ASP A 86 -17.32 5.72 8.15
CA ASP A 86 -18.32 4.91 8.84
C ASP A 86 -19.61 4.73 8.03
N ASP A 87 -19.65 5.24 6.82
CA ASP A 87 -20.78 5.11 5.92
C ASP A 87 -20.85 3.69 5.34
N PRO A 88 -21.90 2.91 5.65
CA PRO A 88 -22.00 1.54 5.15
C PRO A 88 -22.13 1.42 3.64
N GLY A 89 -22.52 2.49 2.96
CA GLY A 89 -22.59 2.52 1.50
C GLY A 89 -21.31 2.98 0.82
N TYR A 90 -20.29 3.31 1.60
CA TYR A 90 -19.05 3.86 1.05
C TYR A 90 -18.19 2.79 0.40
N ASP A 91 -17.83 3.00 -0.86
CA ASP A 91 -16.90 2.17 -1.60
C ASP A 91 -15.64 3.00 -1.89
N PRO A 92 -14.49 2.63 -1.34
CA PRO A 92 -13.25 3.42 -1.50
C PRO A 92 -12.59 3.29 -2.87
N THR A 93 -13.11 2.46 -3.77
CA THR A 93 -12.45 2.17 -5.05
C THR A 93 -12.10 3.43 -5.84
N SER A 94 -13.07 4.32 -6.05
CA SER A 94 -12.84 5.56 -6.82
C SER A 94 -11.85 6.48 -6.15
N ASP A 95 -11.94 6.63 -4.83
CA ASP A 95 -11.04 7.49 -4.08
C ASP A 95 -9.61 6.95 -4.10
N LEU A 96 -9.45 5.63 -4.01
CA LEU A 96 -8.14 4.99 -4.11
C LEU A 96 -7.53 5.18 -5.50
N GLU A 97 -8.34 5.00 -6.55
CA GLU A 97 -7.87 5.20 -7.92
C GLU A 97 -7.39 6.64 -8.15
N GLU A 98 -8.16 7.60 -7.65
CA GLU A 98 -7.81 9.02 -7.74
C GLU A 98 -6.49 9.30 -7.02
N LEU A 99 -6.36 8.81 -5.80
CA LEU A 99 -5.16 9.00 -5.00
C LEU A 99 -3.94 8.37 -5.67
N GLY A 100 -4.09 7.17 -6.21
CA GLY A 100 -3.02 6.48 -6.94
C GLY A 100 -2.57 7.25 -8.17
N ARG A 101 -3.54 7.79 -8.91
CA ARG A 101 -3.26 8.60 -10.11
C ARG A 101 -2.49 9.86 -9.75
N MET A 102 -2.90 10.55 -8.70
CA MET A 102 -2.21 11.76 -8.22
C MET A 102 -0.76 11.47 -7.90
N TRP A 103 -0.49 10.35 -7.22
CA TRP A 103 0.88 9.98 -6.86
C TRP A 103 1.72 9.57 -8.07
N ARG A 104 1.13 8.89 -9.05
CA ARG A 104 1.83 8.54 -10.29
C ARG A 104 2.28 9.80 -11.03
N VAL A 105 1.39 10.78 -11.14
CA VAL A 105 1.73 12.05 -11.77
C VAL A 105 2.83 12.77 -11.01
N ARG A 106 2.69 12.85 -9.68
CA ARG A 106 3.67 13.52 -8.80
C ARG A 106 5.07 12.91 -8.93
N LEU A 107 5.14 11.58 -9.04
CA LEU A 107 6.43 10.88 -9.15
C LEU A 107 6.90 10.68 -10.60
N GLY A 108 6.18 11.23 -11.58
CA GLY A 108 6.55 11.11 -12.98
C GLY A 108 6.34 9.73 -13.57
N GLN A 109 5.43 8.93 -13.03
CA GLN A 109 5.13 7.56 -13.47
C GLN A 109 3.80 7.47 -14.22
N ALA A 110 3.34 8.56 -14.76
CA ALA A 110 2.07 8.59 -15.49
C ALA A 110 2.15 7.78 -16.80
#